data_3bfb1344bf11f67011856fd1f76d4248
#
_entry.id   3bfb1344bf11f67011856fd1f76d4248
#
_cell.length_a   1.000
_cell.length_b   1.000
_cell.length_c   1.000
_cell.angle_alpha   90.00
_cell.angle_beta   90.00
_cell.angle_gamma   90.00
#
_symmetry.space_group_name_H-M   'P 1'
#
loop_
_entity.id
_entity.type
_entity.pdbx_description
1 polymer ?
#
loop_
_entity_poly.entity_id
_entity_poly.type
_entity_poly.pdbx_seq_one_letter_code
_entity_poly.pdbx_strand_id
1 'polypeptide(L)'
;MKQTLKENGGLPASILWTLAIVAGISVANLYYNQPLLNMIRHDLGVSEFKTNLIAMVTQIGYALGLLFIIPLGDLYQRKKIIVTNFAILIVSLLTIALAPNIHIILIASFLTGICSVIPQIFVPIASQFSKPENKGRNVGIVISGLLTGILASRVVSGIVGEYMGW
;
A
#
# COMPACT_ATOMS: atom_id res chain seq x y z
N MET A 1 -1.55 28.28 5.69
CA MET A 1 -2.15 28.09 7.03
C MET A 1 -1.86 26.67 7.48
N LYS A 2 -1.08 26.45 8.56
CA LYS A 2 -0.93 25.14 9.20
C LYS A 2 -2.22 24.87 9.97
N GLN A 3 -3.11 24.05 9.42
CA GLN A 3 -4.25 23.53 10.19
C GLN A 3 -3.68 22.56 11.24
N THR A 4 -3.62 23.00 12.50
CA THR A 4 -3.35 22.11 13.63
C THR A 4 -4.62 21.32 13.89
N LEU A 5 -4.65 20.05 13.50
CA LEU A 5 -5.74 19.13 13.81
C LEU A 5 -5.80 18.94 15.34
N LYS A 6 -6.97 19.18 15.92
CA LYS A 6 -7.24 18.89 17.35
C LYS A 6 -7.93 17.53 17.46
N GLU A 7 -7.58 16.75 18.47
CA GLU A 7 -8.27 15.49 18.76
C GLU A 7 -9.76 15.76 18.98
N ASN A 8 -10.61 14.94 18.39
CA ASN A 8 -12.07 15.09 18.38
C ASN A 8 -12.58 16.45 17.84
N GLY A 9 -11.72 17.27 17.23
CA GLY A 9 -12.07 18.61 16.74
C GLY A 9 -12.82 18.61 15.40
N GLY A 10 -12.83 17.49 14.72
CA GLY A 10 -13.40 17.32 13.38
C GLY A 10 -12.32 17.23 12.30
N LEU A 11 -12.44 16.23 11.46
CA LEU A 11 -11.54 16.01 10.32
C LEU A 11 -12.11 16.75 9.10
N PRO A 12 -11.36 17.69 8.48
CA PRO A 12 -11.79 18.35 7.24
C PRO A 12 -12.02 17.32 6.12
N ALA A 13 -13.05 17.53 5.31
CA ALA A 13 -13.41 16.62 4.24
C ALA A 13 -12.26 16.41 3.24
N SER A 14 -11.49 17.45 2.93
CA SER A 14 -10.32 17.37 2.06
C SER A 14 -9.27 16.39 2.59
N ILE A 15 -8.96 16.46 3.88
CA ILE A 15 -8.00 15.53 4.50
C ILE A 15 -8.57 14.11 4.53
N LEU A 16 -9.85 13.94 4.84
CA LEU A 16 -10.52 12.64 4.86
C LEU A 16 -10.45 11.96 3.50
N TRP A 17 -10.79 12.65 2.42
CA TRP A 17 -10.71 12.11 1.06
C TRP A 17 -9.26 11.84 0.64
N THR A 18 -8.32 12.70 1.03
CA THR A 18 -6.89 12.44 0.79
C THR A 18 -6.45 11.15 1.47
N LEU A 19 -6.82 10.94 2.74
CA LEU A 19 -6.50 9.70 3.46
C LEU A 19 -7.12 8.47 2.77
N ALA A 20 -8.37 8.55 2.31
CA ALA A 20 -9.06 7.46 1.63
C ALA A 20 -8.39 7.11 0.28
N ILE A 21 -8.07 8.12 -0.53
CA ILE A 21 -7.43 7.94 -1.84
C ILE A 21 -6.00 7.38 -1.67
N VAL A 22 -5.20 7.98 -0.78
CA VAL A 22 -3.83 7.52 -0.52
C VAL A 22 -3.83 6.12 0.10
N ALA A 23 -4.81 5.79 0.95
CA ALA A 23 -4.98 4.43 1.46
C ALA A 23 -5.22 3.43 0.33
N GLY A 24 -6.11 3.75 -0.61
CA GLY A 24 -6.40 2.91 -1.77
C GLY A 24 -5.18 2.70 -2.67
N ILE A 25 -4.47 3.78 -3.02
CA ILE A 25 -3.25 3.71 -3.84
C ILE A 25 -2.15 2.90 -3.14
N SER A 26 -1.98 3.09 -1.83
CA SER A 26 -0.93 2.38 -1.08
C SER A 26 -1.19 0.89 -0.97
N VAL A 27 -2.45 0.47 -0.74
CA VAL A 27 -2.78 -0.96 -0.64
C VAL A 27 -2.80 -1.64 -2.02
N ALA A 28 -3.04 -0.89 -3.09
CA ALA A 28 -2.98 -1.39 -4.46
C ALA A 28 -1.65 -2.10 -4.76
N ASN A 29 -0.54 -1.64 -4.16
CA ASN A 29 0.79 -2.21 -4.34
C ASN A 29 0.93 -3.67 -3.88
N LEU A 30 0.03 -4.17 -3.04
CA LEU A 30 0.00 -5.57 -2.62
C LEU A 30 -0.65 -6.49 -3.68
N TYR A 31 -1.45 -5.93 -4.56
CA TYR A 31 -2.35 -6.72 -5.42
C TYR A 31 -2.14 -6.50 -6.91
N TYR A 32 -1.49 -5.41 -7.34
CA TYR A 32 -1.30 -5.11 -8.75
C TYR A 32 -0.42 -6.15 -9.48
N ASN A 33 0.47 -6.83 -8.77
CA ASN A 33 1.37 -7.84 -9.35
C ASN A 33 0.63 -9.15 -9.72
N GLN A 34 -0.51 -9.45 -9.09
CA GLN A 34 -1.20 -10.73 -9.28
C GLN A 34 -1.63 -10.99 -10.73
N PRO A 35 -2.28 -10.04 -11.45
CA PRO A 35 -2.58 -10.25 -12.88
C PRO A 35 -1.34 -10.34 -13.76
N LEU A 36 -0.22 -9.76 -13.34
CA LEU A 36 1.02 -9.70 -14.12
C LEU A 36 1.90 -10.97 -13.99
N LEU A 37 1.60 -11.86 -13.03
CA LEU A 37 2.44 -13.02 -12.74
C LEU A 37 2.67 -13.91 -13.98
N ASN A 38 1.66 -14.10 -14.82
CA ASN A 38 1.81 -14.90 -16.05
C ASN A 38 2.76 -14.24 -17.07
N MET A 39 2.71 -12.92 -17.20
CA MET A 39 3.60 -12.17 -18.09
C MET A 39 5.03 -12.25 -17.59
N ILE A 40 5.26 -11.99 -16.30
CA ILE A 40 6.57 -12.14 -15.66
C ILE A 40 7.13 -13.55 -15.84
N ARG A 41 6.28 -14.58 -15.72
CA ARG A 41 6.65 -15.96 -15.95
C ARG A 41 7.20 -16.20 -17.36
N HIS A 42 6.47 -15.69 -18.36
CA HIS A 42 6.85 -15.87 -19.77
C HIS A 42 8.12 -15.09 -20.11
N ASP A 43 8.22 -13.85 -19.70
CA ASP A 43 9.33 -12.97 -20.03
C ASP A 43 10.65 -13.41 -19.38
N LEU A 44 10.59 -13.86 -18.12
CA LEU A 44 11.78 -14.33 -17.41
C LEU A 44 12.06 -15.83 -17.58
N GLY A 45 11.20 -16.58 -18.26
CA GLY A 45 11.36 -18.02 -18.46
C GLY A 45 11.41 -18.83 -17.16
N VAL A 46 10.70 -18.39 -16.11
CA VAL A 46 10.73 -19.04 -14.79
C VAL A 46 9.51 -19.94 -14.56
N SER A 47 9.63 -20.85 -13.60
CA SER A 47 8.53 -21.74 -13.26
C SER A 47 7.39 -20.98 -12.56
N GLU A 48 6.16 -21.50 -12.71
CA GLU A 48 4.98 -20.96 -12.05
C GLU A 48 5.15 -20.86 -10.52
N PHE A 49 5.81 -21.85 -9.92
CA PHE A 49 6.12 -21.81 -8.49
C PHE A 49 6.95 -20.57 -8.12
N LYS A 50 8.03 -20.28 -8.86
CA LYS A 50 8.87 -19.10 -8.60
C LYS A 50 8.11 -17.80 -8.77
N THR A 51 7.20 -17.72 -9.73
CA THR A 51 6.41 -16.52 -9.97
C THR A 51 5.38 -16.33 -8.86
N ASN A 52 4.72 -17.39 -8.41
CA ASN A 52 3.77 -17.32 -7.30
C ASN A 52 4.43 -16.94 -5.96
N LEU A 53 5.73 -17.21 -5.81
CA LEU A 53 6.49 -16.71 -4.65
C LEU A 53 6.48 -15.18 -4.54
N ILE A 54 6.32 -14.43 -5.65
CA ILE A 54 6.23 -12.96 -5.63
C ILE A 54 5.06 -12.53 -4.72
N ALA A 55 3.88 -13.08 -4.95
CA ALA A 55 2.70 -12.75 -4.14
C ALA A 55 2.88 -13.22 -2.68
N MET A 56 3.43 -14.42 -2.47
CA MET A 56 3.65 -14.96 -1.12
C MET A 56 4.64 -14.10 -0.33
N VAL A 57 5.78 -13.74 -0.92
CA VAL A 57 6.81 -12.94 -0.27
C VAL A 57 6.32 -11.52 0.02
N THR A 58 5.52 -10.93 -0.88
CA THR A 58 4.86 -9.65 -0.64
C THR A 58 3.95 -9.71 0.58
N GLN A 59 3.14 -10.77 0.74
CA GLN A 59 2.25 -10.95 1.89
C GLN A 59 3.02 -11.19 3.20
N ILE A 60 4.11 -11.95 3.15
CA ILE A 60 5.01 -12.12 4.31
C ILE A 60 5.61 -10.76 4.71
N GLY A 61 6.10 -9.99 3.74
CA GLY A 61 6.60 -8.64 3.97
C GLY A 61 5.53 -7.74 4.63
N TYR A 62 4.29 -7.78 4.12
CA TYR A 62 3.18 -7.04 4.70
C TYR A 62 2.88 -7.44 6.15
N ALA A 63 2.84 -8.74 6.45
CA ALA A 63 2.63 -9.24 7.81
C ALA A 63 3.73 -8.75 8.77
N LEU A 64 5.00 -8.79 8.34
CA LEU A 64 6.11 -8.26 9.13
C LEU A 64 6.04 -6.74 9.27
N GLY A 65 5.62 -6.03 8.22
CA GLY A 65 5.36 -4.59 8.28
C GLY A 65 4.29 -4.23 9.30
N LEU A 66 3.19 -4.99 9.37
CA LEU A 66 2.15 -4.81 10.39
C LEU A 66 2.72 -5.02 11.81
N LEU A 67 3.56 -6.03 11.98
CA LEU A 67 4.14 -6.37 13.29
C LEU A 67 5.17 -5.34 13.77
N PHE A 68 5.99 -4.81 12.85
CA PHE A 68 7.11 -3.93 13.23
C PHE A 68 6.85 -2.45 12.95
N ILE A 69 6.26 -2.09 11.81
CA ILE A 69 6.09 -0.69 11.40
C ILE A 69 4.92 -0.03 12.12
N ILE A 70 3.81 -0.73 12.35
CA ILE A 70 2.64 -0.14 13.00
C ILE A 70 2.94 0.28 14.44
N PRO A 71 3.56 -0.56 15.31
CA PRO A 71 3.94 -0.12 16.65
C PRO A 71 4.93 1.05 16.67
N LEU A 72 5.83 1.14 15.68
CA LEU A 72 6.73 2.29 15.54
C LEU A 72 5.96 3.60 15.32
N GLY A 73 4.76 3.54 14.71
CA GLY A 73 3.89 4.70 14.53
C GLY A 73 3.39 5.33 15.83
N ASP A 74 3.40 4.58 16.94
CA ASP A 74 3.06 5.06 18.27
C ASP A 74 4.29 5.60 19.03
N LEU A 75 5.48 5.14 18.69
CA LEU A 75 6.74 5.52 19.34
C LEU A 75 7.43 6.71 18.65
N TYR A 76 7.29 6.83 17.36
CA TYR A 76 7.96 7.84 16.55
C TYR A 76 6.97 8.79 15.85
N GLN A 77 7.47 9.87 15.31
CA GLN A 77 6.67 10.82 14.53
C GLN A 77 6.08 10.14 13.30
N ARG A 78 4.76 9.96 13.26
CA ARG A 78 4.02 9.32 12.16
C ARG A 78 4.41 9.88 10.79
N LYS A 79 4.66 11.19 10.68
CA LYS A 79 5.10 11.82 9.44
C LYS A 79 6.42 11.23 8.91
N LYS A 80 7.41 11.04 9.78
CA LYS A 80 8.70 10.46 9.38
C LYS A 80 8.53 9.03 8.88
N ILE A 81 7.77 8.22 9.60
CA ILE A 81 7.50 6.82 9.22
C ILE A 81 6.82 6.78 7.85
N ILE A 82 5.76 7.56 7.64
CA ILE A 82 5.03 7.61 6.38
C ILE A 82 5.96 8.01 5.23
N VAL A 83 6.71 9.09 5.37
CA VAL A 83 7.60 9.59 4.30
C VAL A 83 8.71 8.58 3.98
N THR A 84 9.36 8.00 5.01
CA THR A 84 10.40 7.00 4.81
C THR A 84 9.87 5.74 4.13
N ASN A 85 8.71 5.23 4.56
CA ASN A 85 8.09 4.07 3.93
C ASN A 85 7.71 4.33 2.47
N PHE A 86 7.13 5.49 2.15
CA PHE A 86 6.83 5.83 0.75
C PHE A 86 8.10 5.98 -0.10
N ALA A 87 9.19 6.53 0.44
CA ALA A 87 10.44 6.61 -0.28
C ALA A 87 11.00 5.21 -0.61
N ILE A 88 11.01 4.31 0.37
CA ILE A 88 11.45 2.91 0.16
C ILE A 88 10.49 2.20 -0.81
N LEU A 89 9.19 2.43 -0.70
CA LEU A 89 8.18 1.85 -1.60
C LEU A 89 8.45 2.25 -3.06
N ILE A 90 8.68 3.53 -3.33
CA ILE A 90 8.98 4.03 -4.68
C ILE A 90 10.25 3.35 -5.22
N VAL A 91 11.32 3.28 -4.44
CA VAL A 91 12.56 2.60 -4.85
C VAL A 91 12.30 1.12 -5.13
N SER A 92 11.53 0.44 -4.29
CA SER A 92 11.19 -0.98 -4.48
C SER A 92 10.37 -1.20 -5.77
N LEU A 93 9.40 -0.34 -6.06
CA LEU A 93 8.60 -0.42 -7.29
C LEU A 93 9.44 -0.17 -8.54
N LEU A 94 10.33 0.82 -8.52
CA LEU A 94 11.27 1.06 -9.62
C LEU A 94 12.23 -0.13 -9.79
N THR A 95 12.65 -0.75 -8.70
CA THR A 95 13.50 -1.95 -8.75
C THR A 95 12.75 -3.13 -9.39
N ILE A 96 11.47 -3.33 -9.08
CA ILE A 96 10.64 -4.37 -9.73
C ILE A 96 10.54 -4.09 -11.22
N ALA A 97 10.20 -2.85 -11.61
CA ALA A 97 10.00 -2.47 -13.02
C ALA A 97 11.27 -2.61 -13.89
N LEU A 98 12.45 -2.53 -13.28
CA LEU A 98 13.74 -2.62 -13.98
C LEU A 98 14.47 -3.95 -13.72
N ALA A 99 13.83 -4.91 -13.06
CA ALA A 99 14.48 -6.11 -12.59
C ALA A 99 14.82 -7.10 -13.73
N PRO A 100 16.10 -7.46 -13.91
CA PRO A 100 16.51 -8.41 -14.95
C PRO A 100 16.27 -9.88 -14.58
N ASN A 101 15.91 -10.17 -13.34
CA ASN A 101 15.73 -11.55 -12.87
C ASN A 101 14.77 -11.64 -11.68
N ILE A 102 14.24 -12.85 -11.46
CA ILE A 102 13.23 -13.15 -10.44
C ILE A 102 13.71 -12.87 -9.00
N HIS A 103 15.00 -13.03 -8.70
CA HIS A 103 15.51 -12.85 -7.35
C HIS A 103 15.43 -11.39 -6.90
N ILE A 104 15.72 -10.46 -7.80
CA ILE A 104 15.58 -9.01 -7.54
C ILE A 104 14.10 -8.67 -7.35
N ILE A 105 13.20 -9.22 -8.16
CA ILE A 105 11.75 -9.03 -7.99
C ILE A 105 11.30 -9.53 -6.62
N LEU A 106 11.74 -10.71 -6.18
CA LEU A 106 11.35 -11.26 -4.87
C LEU A 106 11.80 -10.37 -3.71
N ILE A 107 13.06 -9.88 -3.73
CA ILE A 107 13.58 -8.99 -2.68
C ILE A 107 12.80 -7.66 -2.69
N ALA A 108 12.63 -7.06 -3.85
CA ALA A 108 11.89 -5.81 -3.98
C ALA A 108 10.41 -5.96 -3.61
N SER A 109 9.77 -7.09 -3.95
CA SER A 109 8.39 -7.41 -3.57
C SER A 109 8.24 -7.57 -2.04
N PHE A 110 9.22 -8.17 -1.38
CA PHE A 110 9.26 -8.24 0.07
C PHE A 110 9.28 -6.85 0.72
N LEU A 111 10.15 -5.96 0.23
CA LEU A 111 10.22 -4.56 0.69
C LEU A 111 8.93 -3.79 0.38
N THR A 112 8.36 -3.99 -0.82
CA THR A 112 7.06 -3.43 -1.19
C THR A 112 5.99 -3.87 -0.20
N GLY A 113 5.95 -5.14 0.19
CA GLY A 113 5.05 -5.66 1.21
C GLY A 113 5.21 -4.93 2.54
N ILE A 114 6.43 -4.86 3.08
CA ILE A 114 6.73 -4.17 4.36
C ILE A 114 6.25 -2.71 4.31
N CYS A 115 6.49 -2.00 3.22
CA CYS A 115 6.16 -0.58 3.10
C CYS A 115 4.68 -0.30 2.79
N SER A 116 3.91 -1.29 2.37
CA SER A 116 2.49 -1.12 2.01
C SER A 116 1.53 -1.10 3.22
N VAL A 117 2.04 -1.08 4.46
CA VAL A 117 1.23 -1.06 5.69
C VAL A 117 0.73 0.33 6.08
N ILE A 118 1.18 1.38 5.41
CA ILE A 118 0.86 2.78 5.73
C ILE A 118 -0.66 3.06 5.85
N PRO A 119 -1.55 2.48 5.02
CA PRO A 119 -3.00 2.66 5.17
C PRO A 119 -3.54 2.29 6.55
N GLN A 120 -2.91 1.36 7.25
CA GLN A 120 -3.30 0.96 8.59
C GLN A 120 -3.07 2.06 9.63
N ILE A 121 -2.16 3.01 9.36
CA ILE A 121 -1.96 4.20 10.19
C ILE A 121 -3.05 5.25 9.94
N PHE A 122 -3.64 5.29 8.75
CA PHE A 122 -4.66 6.28 8.39
C PHE A 122 -6.01 6.05 9.09
N VAL A 123 -6.37 4.78 9.34
CA VAL A 123 -7.61 4.43 10.03
C VAL A 123 -7.65 4.99 11.46
N PRO A 124 -6.64 4.76 12.32
CA PRO A 124 -6.56 5.40 13.62
C PRO A 124 -6.54 6.94 13.55
N ILE A 125 -5.82 7.52 12.58
CA ILE A 125 -5.79 8.98 12.38
C ILE A 125 -7.20 9.50 12.09
N ALA A 126 -7.93 8.87 11.17
CA ALA A 126 -9.30 9.25 10.85
C ALA A 126 -10.21 9.18 12.08
N SER A 127 -10.05 8.14 12.91
CA SER A 127 -10.80 8.00 14.15
C SER A 127 -10.44 9.07 15.18
N GLN A 128 -9.14 9.32 15.43
CA GLN A 128 -8.63 10.21 16.49
C GLN A 128 -9.04 11.68 16.28
N PHE A 129 -9.01 12.14 15.02
CA PHE A 129 -9.29 13.54 14.69
C PHE A 129 -10.75 13.80 14.30
N SER A 130 -11.59 12.78 14.18
CA SER A 130 -13.02 12.94 13.90
C SER A 130 -13.80 13.30 15.16
N LYS A 131 -14.87 14.08 14.98
CA LYS A 131 -15.86 14.28 16.05
C LYS A 131 -16.50 12.94 16.43
N PRO A 132 -16.88 12.72 17.71
CA PRO A 132 -17.46 11.46 18.17
C PRO A 132 -18.61 10.96 17.31
N GLU A 133 -19.50 11.87 16.87
CA GLU A 133 -20.69 11.57 16.07
C GLU A 133 -20.34 11.06 14.66
N ASN A 134 -19.17 11.46 14.13
CA ASN A 134 -18.74 11.17 12.76
C ASN A 134 -17.62 10.13 12.67
N LYS A 135 -17.13 9.58 13.80
CA LYS A 135 -16.01 8.62 13.81
C LYS A 135 -16.26 7.42 12.90
N GLY A 136 -17.39 6.75 13.08
CA GLY A 136 -17.74 5.58 12.29
C GLY A 136 -17.82 5.86 10.79
N ARG A 137 -18.47 6.98 10.43
CA ARG A 137 -18.58 7.43 9.02
C ARG A 137 -17.21 7.70 8.41
N ASN A 138 -16.36 8.44 9.10
CA ASN A 138 -15.06 8.85 8.57
C ASN A 138 -14.09 7.66 8.44
N VAL A 139 -14.09 6.77 9.42
CA VAL A 139 -13.36 5.50 9.35
C VAL A 139 -13.87 4.64 8.18
N GLY A 140 -15.20 4.55 8.02
CA GLY A 140 -15.82 3.84 6.90
C GLY A 140 -15.38 4.37 5.53
N ILE A 141 -15.26 5.70 5.36
CA ILE A 141 -14.77 6.31 4.12
C ILE A 141 -13.33 5.90 3.82
N VAL A 142 -12.44 5.92 4.81
CA VAL A 142 -11.03 5.49 4.62
C VAL A 142 -10.95 4.01 4.27
N ILE A 143 -11.72 3.15 4.95
CA ILE A 143 -11.78 1.71 4.65
C ILE A 143 -12.38 1.46 3.26
N SER A 144 -13.41 2.21 2.86
CA SER A 144 -13.98 2.11 1.51
C SER A 144 -12.95 2.48 0.44
N GLY A 145 -12.14 3.53 0.66
CA GLY A 145 -11.04 3.88 -0.22
C GLY A 145 -10.02 2.75 -0.35
N LEU A 146 -9.66 2.11 0.76
CA LEU A 146 -8.75 0.97 0.81
C LEU A 146 -9.31 -0.22 0.00
N LEU A 147 -10.58 -0.61 0.23
CA LEU A 147 -11.22 -1.72 -0.49
C LEU A 147 -11.35 -1.43 -1.99
N THR A 148 -11.71 -0.20 -2.35
CA THR A 148 -11.75 0.25 -3.75
C THR A 148 -10.37 0.13 -4.40
N GLY A 149 -9.30 0.52 -3.69
CA GLY A 149 -7.92 0.37 -4.18
C GLY A 149 -7.53 -1.08 -4.45
N ILE A 150 -7.92 -2.01 -3.58
CA ILE A 150 -7.69 -3.46 -3.76
C ILE A 150 -8.35 -3.96 -5.04
N LEU A 151 -9.62 -3.62 -5.25
CA LEU A 151 -10.39 -4.06 -6.42
C LEU A 151 -9.88 -3.39 -7.71
N ALA A 152 -9.71 -2.07 -7.67
CA ALA A 152 -9.28 -1.30 -8.82
C ALA A 152 -7.87 -1.70 -9.29
N SER A 153 -6.95 -1.99 -8.36
CA SER A 153 -5.57 -2.36 -8.70
C SER A 153 -5.48 -3.58 -9.60
N ARG A 154 -6.30 -4.60 -9.35
CA ARG A 154 -6.31 -5.83 -10.17
C ARG A 154 -6.84 -5.57 -11.58
N VAL A 155 -7.90 -4.77 -11.69
CA VAL A 155 -8.50 -4.41 -12.99
C VAL A 155 -7.54 -3.54 -13.79
N VAL A 156 -7.03 -2.48 -13.18
CA VAL A 156 -6.13 -1.53 -13.84
C VAL A 156 -4.82 -2.22 -14.26
N SER A 157 -4.19 -2.98 -13.37
CA SER A 157 -2.93 -3.66 -13.70
C SER A 157 -3.13 -4.75 -14.75
N GLY A 158 -4.26 -5.46 -14.75
CA GLY A 158 -4.57 -6.43 -15.80
C GLY A 158 -4.68 -5.77 -17.17
N ILE A 159 -5.45 -4.68 -17.27
CA ILE A 159 -5.61 -3.94 -18.53
C ILE A 159 -4.28 -3.32 -18.99
N VAL A 160 -3.56 -2.64 -18.10
CA VAL A 160 -2.27 -2.02 -18.45
C VAL A 160 -1.26 -3.08 -18.87
N GLY A 161 -1.21 -4.20 -18.16
CA GLY A 161 -0.33 -5.30 -18.49
C GLY A 161 -0.59 -5.88 -19.88
N GLU A 162 -1.86 -6.02 -20.27
CA GLU A 162 -2.24 -6.54 -21.59
C GLU A 162 -1.76 -5.64 -22.74
N TYR A 163 -1.78 -4.32 -22.56
CA TYR A 163 -1.42 -3.36 -23.62
C TYR A 163 0.04 -2.89 -23.58
N MET A 164 0.65 -2.83 -22.40
CA MET A 164 1.98 -2.20 -22.21
C MET A 164 3.04 -3.15 -21.67
N GLY A 165 2.66 -4.38 -21.32
CA GLY A 165 3.54 -5.31 -20.58
C GLY A 165 3.57 -5.02 -19.08
N TRP A 166 4.43 -5.73 -18.36
CA TRP A 166 4.57 -5.61 -16.89
C TRP A 166 5.71 -4.70 -16.47
#